data_fde4f2398608f3f60a2fd3236ff59ae0
#
_entry.id   fde4f2398608f3f60a2fd3236ff59ae0
#
_cell.length_a   1.000
_cell.length_b   1.000
_cell.length_c   1.000
_cell.angle_alpha   90.00
_cell.angle_beta   90.00
_cell.angle_gamma   90.00
#
_symmetry.space_group_name_H-M   'P 1'
#
loop_
_entity.id
_entity.type
_entity.pdbx_description
1 polymer ?
#
loop_
_entity_poly.entity_id
_entity_poly.type
_entity_poly.pdbx_seq_one_letter_code
_entity_poly.pdbx_strand_id
1 'polypeptide(L)'
;MARDTTRAVYVISVAAELAGMHPQTLRIYERKGLVDPARTSGGSRRYSDADIEQLRRISELTDEGLNLAGVKKVLALEAELDALREELAEARESADAAIARTHRQYRRDLVPVKQSLTLFRKR
;
A
#
# COMPACT_ATOMS: atom_id res chain seq x y z
N MET A 1 3.28 -19.93 -0.90
CA MET A 1 3.55 -19.25 0.37
C MET A 1 3.98 -17.82 0.13
N ALA A 2 3.36 -16.91 0.81
CA ALA A 2 3.66 -15.51 0.59
C ALA A 2 5.02 -15.15 1.16
N ARG A 3 5.76 -14.35 0.42
CA ARG A 3 7.06 -13.90 0.84
C ARG A 3 6.89 -12.66 1.72
N ASP A 4 7.65 -12.60 2.81
CA ASP A 4 7.62 -11.44 3.69
C ASP A 4 8.47 -10.34 3.09
N THR A 5 7.84 -9.38 2.41
CA THR A 5 8.53 -8.28 1.74
C THR A 5 9.04 -7.23 2.70
N THR A 6 8.64 -7.28 3.98
CA THR A 6 9.11 -6.30 4.94
C THR A 6 10.35 -6.77 5.69
N ARG A 7 10.77 -8.00 5.48
CA ARG A 7 11.95 -8.52 6.14
C ARG A 7 13.21 -7.93 5.53
N ALA A 8 14.04 -7.33 6.36
CA ALA A 8 15.24 -6.62 5.89
C ALA A 8 16.42 -7.59 5.81
N VAL A 9 16.72 -8.07 4.61
CA VAL A 9 17.73 -9.11 4.40
C VAL A 9 18.89 -8.68 3.51
N TYR A 10 18.80 -7.54 2.82
CA TYR A 10 19.82 -7.16 1.82
C TYR A 10 20.78 -6.13 2.36
N VAL A 11 22.09 -6.39 2.21
CA VAL A 11 23.10 -5.37 2.52
C VAL A 11 23.06 -4.29 1.45
N ILE A 12 23.62 -3.13 1.74
CA ILE A 12 23.48 -1.96 0.87
C ILE A 12 24.02 -2.21 -0.55
N SER A 13 25.11 -2.94 -0.69
CA SER A 13 25.67 -3.20 -2.03
C SER A 13 24.71 -4.03 -2.89
N VAL A 14 24.06 -5.01 -2.27
CA VAL A 14 23.09 -5.86 -2.98
C VAL A 14 21.83 -5.09 -3.27
N ALA A 15 21.34 -4.32 -2.29
CA ALA A 15 20.15 -3.49 -2.48
C ALA A 15 20.34 -2.50 -3.62
N ALA A 16 21.51 -1.86 -3.66
CA ALA A 16 21.83 -0.90 -4.72
C ALA A 16 21.81 -1.59 -6.08
N GLU A 17 22.39 -2.77 -6.18
CA GLU A 17 22.41 -3.53 -7.41
C GLU A 17 20.99 -3.89 -7.86
N LEU A 18 20.17 -4.38 -6.94
CA LEU A 18 18.78 -4.75 -7.25
C LEU A 18 17.95 -3.54 -7.67
N ALA A 19 18.23 -2.38 -7.09
CA ALA A 19 17.50 -1.16 -7.42
C ALA A 19 18.10 -0.41 -8.62
N GLY A 20 19.25 -0.84 -9.11
CA GLY A 20 19.89 -0.19 -10.25
C GLY A 20 20.49 1.16 -9.89
N MET A 21 21.03 1.30 -8.68
CA MET A 21 21.57 2.56 -8.18
C MET A 21 22.95 2.35 -7.58
N HIS A 22 23.65 3.45 -7.40
CA HIS A 22 24.92 3.43 -6.67
C HIS A 22 24.65 3.39 -5.17
N PRO A 23 25.45 2.65 -4.37
CA PRO A 23 25.23 2.62 -2.91
C PRO A 23 25.23 4.00 -2.26
N GLN A 24 26.02 4.92 -2.77
CA GLN A 24 26.04 6.27 -2.23
C GLN A 24 24.70 6.97 -2.41
N THR A 25 23.99 6.66 -3.51
CA THR A 25 22.66 7.20 -3.75
C THR A 25 21.69 6.72 -2.67
N LEU A 26 21.79 5.47 -2.25
CA LEU A 26 20.96 4.94 -1.18
C LEU A 26 21.21 5.67 0.13
N ARG A 27 22.47 6.00 0.43
CA ARG A 27 22.82 6.75 1.63
C ARG A 27 22.23 8.15 1.60
N ILE A 28 22.27 8.79 0.42
CA ILE A 28 21.70 10.12 0.25
C ILE A 28 20.19 10.07 0.46
N TYR A 29 19.52 9.07 -0.12
CA TYR A 29 18.07 8.94 0.02
C TYR A 29 17.66 8.67 1.46
N GLU A 30 18.45 7.91 2.19
CA GLU A 30 18.18 7.70 3.61
C GLU A 30 18.26 9.02 4.37
N ARG A 31 19.31 9.81 4.11
CA ARG A 31 19.45 11.11 4.77
C ARG A 31 18.31 12.06 4.45
N LYS A 32 17.75 11.95 3.25
CA LYS A 32 16.63 12.79 2.83
C LYS A 32 15.28 12.25 3.29
N GLY A 33 15.26 11.11 3.96
CA GLY A 33 14.02 10.53 4.46
C GLY A 33 13.17 9.81 3.42
N LEU A 34 13.79 9.41 2.31
CA LEU A 34 13.08 8.71 1.24
C LEU A 34 13.04 7.21 1.45
N VAL A 35 13.95 6.68 2.22
CA VAL A 35 13.99 5.26 2.56
C VAL A 35 14.53 5.14 3.98
N ASP A 36 14.07 4.12 4.71
CA ASP A 36 14.47 3.95 6.11
C ASP A 36 14.85 2.48 6.32
N PRO A 37 16.10 2.12 6.01
CA PRO A 37 16.53 0.74 6.17
C PRO A 37 16.66 0.35 7.63
N ALA A 38 16.45 -0.92 7.92
CA ALA A 38 16.69 -1.45 9.25
C ALA A 38 18.20 -1.47 9.51
N ARG A 39 18.58 -1.56 10.77
CA ARG A 39 19.98 -1.64 11.15
C ARG A 39 20.22 -2.90 11.96
N THR A 40 21.35 -3.55 11.74
CA THR A 40 21.76 -4.68 12.55
C THR A 40 22.29 -4.15 13.89
N SER A 41 22.57 -5.05 14.83
CA SER A 41 23.12 -4.68 16.12
C SER A 41 24.47 -3.97 15.96
N GLY A 42 25.19 -4.25 14.87
CA GLY A 42 26.46 -3.55 14.57
C GLY A 42 26.28 -2.25 13.83
N GLY A 43 25.05 -1.83 13.55
CA GLY A 43 24.79 -0.57 12.90
C GLY A 43 24.79 -0.62 11.37
N SER A 44 24.89 -1.80 10.79
CA SER A 44 24.87 -1.94 9.33
C SER A 44 23.46 -1.85 8.78
N ARG A 45 23.33 -1.23 7.62
CA ARG A 45 22.03 -1.12 6.96
C ARG A 45 21.57 -2.44 6.39
N ARG A 46 20.28 -2.70 6.49
CA ARG A 46 19.65 -3.85 5.84
C ARG A 46 18.36 -3.39 5.18
N TYR A 47 18.16 -3.80 3.95
CA TYR A 47 17.03 -3.37 3.13
C TYR A 47 16.09 -4.55 2.88
N SER A 48 14.80 -4.26 2.87
CA SER A 48 13.78 -5.26 2.58
C SER A 48 13.41 -5.20 1.09
N ASP A 49 12.66 -6.19 0.63
CA ASP A 49 12.10 -6.15 -0.73
C ASP A 49 11.22 -4.91 -0.92
N ALA A 50 10.46 -4.54 0.12
CA ALA A 50 9.63 -3.34 0.06
C ALA A 50 10.49 -2.09 -0.10
N ASP A 51 11.64 -2.03 0.58
CA ASP A 51 12.57 -0.91 0.42
C ASP A 51 13.09 -0.83 -1.00
N ILE A 52 13.41 -1.97 -1.61
CA ILE A 52 13.91 -2.01 -2.98
C ILE A 52 12.85 -1.54 -3.96
N GLU A 53 11.60 -1.94 -3.77
CA GLU A 53 10.51 -1.45 -4.61
C GLU A 53 10.34 0.06 -4.47
N GLN A 54 10.48 0.58 -3.26
CA GLN A 54 10.41 2.02 -3.03
C GLN A 54 11.55 2.75 -3.76
N LEU A 55 12.76 2.19 -3.71
CA LEU A 55 13.90 2.76 -4.42
C LEU A 55 13.66 2.77 -5.93
N ARG A 56 13.07 1.71 -6.46
CA ARG A 56 12.72 1.65 -7.88
C ARG A 56 11.68 2.72 -8.24
N ARG A 57 10.69 2.90 -7.37
CA ARG A 57 9.68 3.94 -7.57
C ARG A 57 10.30 5.33 -7.58
N ILE A 58 11.25 5.57 -6.67
CA ILE A 58 11.98 6.84 -6.63
C ILE A 58 12.71 7.07 -7.96
N SER A 59 13.35 6.03 -8.48
CA SER A 59 14.05 6.11 -9.74
C SER A 59 13.12 6.47 -10.89
N GLU A 60 11.95 5.84 -10.95
CA GLU A 60 10.93 6.16 -11.96
C GLU A 60 10.53 7.64 -11.90
N LEU A 61 10.28 8.13 -10.69
CA LEU A 61 9.84 9.51 -10.53
C LEU A 61 10.93 10.52 -10.88
N THR A 62 12.18 10.22 -10.53
CA THR A 62 13.28 11.12 -10.91
C THR A 62 13.50 11.10 -12.42
N ASP A 63 13.31 9.94 -13.07
CA ASP A 63 13.41 9.84 -14.52
C ASP A 63 12.31 10.65 -15.20
N GLU A 64 11.17 10.82 -14.55
CA GLU A 64 10.09 11.64 -15.06
C GLU A 64 10.31 13.14 -14.82
N GLY A 65 11.40 13.47 -14.17
CA GLY A 65 11.77 14.87 -13.98
C GLY A 65 11.50 15.45 -12.61
N LEU A 66 11.01 14.67 -11.65
CA LEU A 66 10.76 15.20 -10.31
C LEU A 66 12.07 15.33 -9.55
N ASN A 67 12.20 16.41 -8.77
CA ASN A 67 13.31 16.52 -7.83
C ASN A 67 12.97 15.71 -6.56
N LEU A 68 13.92 15.59 -5.67
CA LEU A 68 13.73 14.73 -4.49
C LEU A 68 12.61 15.21 -3.57
N ALA A 69 12.40 16.51 -3.47
CA ALA A 69 11.29 17.06 -2.68
C ALA A 69 9.95 16.63 -3.27
N GLY A 70 9.83 16.68 -4.60
CA GLY A 70 8.64 16.23 -5.30
C GLY A 70 8.42 14.74 -5.17
N VAL A 71 9.49 13.95 -5.28
CA VAL A 71 9.43 12.51 -5.11
C VAL A 71 8.89 12.17 -3.72
N LYS A 72 9.42 12.83 -2.69
CA LYS A 72 8.98 12.59 -1.32
C LYS A 72 7.48 12.87 -1.17
N LYS A 73 7.01 13.96 -1.77
CA LYS A 73 5.60 14.33 -1.74
C LYS A 73 4.74 13.29 -2.43
N VAL A 74 5.16 12.83 -3.60
CA VAL A 74 4.40 11.83 -4.36
C VAL A 74 4.32 10.52 -3.58
N LEU A 75 5.44 10.07 -2.99
CA LEU A 75 5.44 8.84 -2.21
C LEU A 75 4.49 8.94 -1.02
N ALA A 76 4.46 10.09 -0.34
CA ALA A 76 3.55 10.30 0.78
C ALA A 76 2.09 10.25 0.32
N LEU A 77 1.80 10.87 -0.83
CA LEU A 77 0.45 10.86 -1.38
C LEU A 77 0.03 9.46 -1.83
N GLU A 78 0.95 8.69 -2.41
CA GLU A 78 0.65 7.31 -2.81
C GLU A 78 0.33 6.45 -1.60
N ALA A 79 1.07 6.61 -0.51
CA ALA A 79 0.80 5.86 0.72
C ALA A 79 -0.57 6.23 1.29
N GLU A 80 -0.91 7.52 1.26
CA GLU A 80 -2.22 8.00 1.71
C GLU A 80 -3.34 7.44 0.84
N LEU A 81 -3.12 7.42 -0.46
CA LEU A 81 -4.09 6.88 -1.41
C LEU A 81 -4.33 5.39 -1.16
N ASP A 82 -3.27 4.63 -0.94
CA ASP A 82 -3.39 3.20 -0.65
C ASP A 82 -4.17 2.97 0.65
N ALA A 83 -3.90 3.76 1.67
CA ALA A 83 -4.62 3.66 2.94
C ALA A 83 -6.11 3.96 2.76
N LEU A 84 -6.42 4.99 1.97
CA LEU A 84 -7.82 5.34 1.71
C LEU A 84 -8.54 4.28 0.89
N ARG A 85 -7.84 3.66 -0.04
CA ARG A 85 -8.42 2.56 -0.82
C ARG A 85 -8.74 1.37 0.06
N GLU A 86 -7.87 1.08 1.02
CA GLU A 86 -8.11 0.00 1.98
C GLU A 86 -9.32 0.31 2.84
N GLU A 87 -9.41 1.54 3.37
CA GLU A 87 -10.55 1.96 4.15
C GLU A 87 -11.85 1.85 3.37
N LEU A 88 -11.81 2.26 2.11
CA LEU A 88 -12.98 2.20 1.25
C LEU A 88 -13.40 0.76 1.01
N ALA A 89 -12.44 -0.13 0.77
CA ALA A 89 -12.74 -1.54 0.56
C ALA A 89 -13.40 -2.15 1.80
N GLU A 90 -12.88 -1.83 2.98
CA GLU A 90 -13.44 -2.30 4.25
C GLU A 90 -14.84 -1.75 4.47
N ALA A 91 -15.04 -0.47 4.17
CA ALA A 91 -16.35 0.16 4.34
C ALA A 91 -17.37 -0.47 3.41
N ARG A 92 -16.96 -0.77 2.18
CA ARG A 92 -17.84 -1.43 1.21
C ARG A 92 -18.21 -2.84 1.65
N GLU A 93 -17.23 -3.58 2.15
CA GLU A 93 -17.47 -4.92 2.68
C GLU A 93 -18.45 -4.88 3.85
N SER A 94 -18.25 -3.95 4.77
CA SER A 94 -19.13 -3.77 5.91
C SER A 94 -20.55 -3.41 5.48
N ALA A 95 -20.66 -2.50 4.52
CA ALA A 95 -21.96 -2.07 4.00
C ALA A 95 -22.68 -3.23 3.32
N ASP A 96 -21.94 -4.01 2.51
CA ASP A 96 -22.52 -5.15 1.81
C ASP A 96 -23.00 -6.21 2.81
N ALA A 97 -22.23 -6.46 3.86
CA ALA A 97 -22.59 -7.41 4.89
C ALA A 97 -23.84 -6.95 5.64
N ALA A 98 -23.91 -5.65 5.95
CA ALA A 98 -25.07 -5.08 6.64
C ALA A 98 -26.32 -5.18 5.78
N ILE A 99 -26.18 -4.89 4.48
CA ILE A 99 -27.31 -4.99 3.54
C ILE A 99 -27.78 -6.43 3.45
N ALA A 100 -26.86 -7.38 3.36
CA ALA A 100 -27.20 -8.79 3.27
C ALA A 100 -27.94 -9.25 4.54
N ARG A 101 -27.49 -8.83 5.70
CA ARG A 101 -28.16 -9.18 6.96
C ARG A 101 -29.56 -8.59 7.03
N THR A 102 -29.68 -7.34 6.66
CA THR A 102 -30.98 -6.66 6.66
C THR A 102 -31.93 -7.34 5.70
N HIS A 103 -31.43 -7.71 4.51
CA HIS A 103 -32.26 -8.36 3.52
C HIS A 103 -32.75 -9.73 3.99
N ARG A 104 -31.88 -10.51 4.66
CA ARG A 104 -32.27 -11.80 5.20
C ARG A 104 -33.32 -11.65 6.30
N GLN A 105 -33.13 -10.65 7.17
CA GLN A 105 -34.07 -10.38 8.23
C GLN A 105 -35.43 -9.98 7.66
N TYR A 106 -35.41 -9.13 6.65
CA TYR A 106 -36.63 -8.67 5.99
C TYR A 106 -37.40 -9.86 5.40
N ARG A 107 -36.72 -10.76 4.70
CA ARG A 107 -37.37 -11.91 4.11
C ARG A 107 -37.93 -12.87 5.14
N ARG A 108 -37.30 -12.94 6.30
CA ARG A 108 -37.76 -13.85 7.33
C ARG A 108 -38.97 -13.29 8.07
N ASP A 109 -38.99 -12.00 8.30
CA ASP A 109 -40.01 -11.38 9.13
C ASP A 109 -41.23 -10.90 8.37
N LEU A 110 -41.13 -10.63 7.10
CA LEU A 110 -42.20 -10.06 6.33
C LEU A 110 -42.72 -11.03 5.27
N VAL A 111 -44.01 -11.23 5.28
CA VAL A 111 -44.69 -12.08 4.30
C VAL A 111 -45.93 -11.34 3.86
N PRO A 112 -46.19 -11.18 2.60
CA PRO A 112 -45.46 -11.66 1.42
C PRO A 112 -44.28 -10.75 1.05
N VAL A 113 -43.27 -11.34 0.52
CA VAL A 113 -42.06 -10.63 0.17
C VAL A 113 -42.08 -10.07 -1.23
N LYS A 114 -42.93 -10.56 -2.08
CA LYS A 114 -42.97 -10.16 -3.48
C LYS A 114 -43.04 -8.68 -3.75
N GLN A 115 -43.88 -7.98 -3.04
CA GLN A 115 -44.03 -6.55 -3.23
C GLN A 115 -42.78 -5.78 -2.79
N SER A 116 -42.20 -6.24 -1.72
CA SER A 116 -40.95 -5.59 -1.23
C SER A 116 -39.83 -5.76 -2.23
N LEU A 117 -39.73 -6.92 -2.85
CA LEU A 117 -38.71 -7.16 -3.86
C LEU A 117 -38.89 -6.25 -5.06
N THR A 118 -40.14 -6.03 -5.45
CA THR A 118 -40.44 -5.15 -6.57
C THR A 118 -39.93 -3.72 -6.31
N LEU A 119 -40.13 -3.23 -5.11
CA LEU A 119 -39.66 -1.91 -4.74
C LEU A 119 -38.13 -1.80 -4.84
N PHE A 120 -37.42 -2.79 -4.39
CA PHE A 120 -35.97 -2.76 -4.45
C PHE A 120 -35.44 -2.85 -5.87
N ARG A 121 -36.17 -3.51 -6.74
CA ARG A 121 -35.71 -3.61 -8.10
C ARG A 121 -35.78 -2.35 -8.88
N LYS A 122 -36.57 -1.45 -8.44
CA LYS A 122 -36.63 -0.24 -9.12
C LYS A 122 -35.50 0.59 -8.90
N ARG A 123 -34.74 0.65 -8.95
CA ARG A 123 -33.68 1.44 -8.81
C ARG A 123 -33.13 1.87 -9.51
#